data_0c10829e79d4b8b5f7fbf0516d2e0124
#
_entry.id   0c10829e79d4b8b5f7fbf0516d2e0124
#
_cell.length_a   1.000
_cell.length_b   1.000
_cell.length_c   1.000
_cell.angle_alpha   90.00
_cell.angle_beta   90.00
_cell.angle_gamma   90.00
#
_symmetry.space_group_name_H-M   'P 1'
#
loop_
_entity.id
_entity.type
_entity.pdbx_description
1 polymer ?
#
loop_
_entity_poly.entity_id
_entity_poly.type
_entity_poly.pdbx_seq_one_letter_code
_entity_poly.pdbx_strand_id
1 'polypeptide(L)'
;MPTIDVSAALVFREDKLLITQRQAEAHLGGLWEFPGGKREPGETFEQCLRRELVEELGIEVEVGELLEEITHEYPERCVRLQFFLCRWRAHEPRPLGCPAFAWITREQLGEYSFPAADARLLGRLRRSSELWSA
;
A
#
# COMPACT_ATOMS: atom_id res chain seq x y z
N MET A 1 1.05 21.88 11.54
CA MET A 1 1.49 20.48 11.53
C MET A 1 1.81 20.08 10.09
N PRO A 2 2.98 19.53 9.83
CA PRO A 2 3.32 19.19 8.46
C PRO A 2 2.46 18.04 7.92
N THR A 3 2.13 18.11 6.63
CA THR A 3 1.40 17.04 5.94
C THR A 3 2.40 16.25 5.13
N ILE A 4 2.37 14.92 5.32
CA ILE A 4 3.20 13.99 4.58
C ILE A 4 2.32 13.32 3.52
N ASP A 5 2.74 13.42 2.26
CA ASP A 5 2.04 12.77 1.15
C ASP A 5 2.62 11.37 0.92
N VAL A 6 1.75 10.37 0.88
CA VAL A 6 2.13 8.97 0.73
C VAL A 6 1.32 8.34 -0.39
N SER A 7 1.99 7.61 -1.28
CA SER A 7 1.32 6.78 -2.28
C SER A 7 1.36 5.32 -1.82
N ALA A 8 0.26 4.62 -2.00
CA ALA A 8 0.18 3.20 -1.69
C ALA A 8 -0.48 2.43 -2.83
N ALA A 9 -0.06 1.20 -3.03
CA ALA A 9 -0.51 0.37 -4.14
C ALA A 9 -1.39 -0.77 -3.67
N LEU A 10 -2.51 -0.95 -4.35
CA LEU A 10 -3.32 -2.15 -4.24
C LEU A 10 -2.96 -3.01 -5.45
N VAL A 11 -1.93 -3.86 -5.28
CA VAL A 11 -1.40 -4.69 -6.37
C VAL A 11 -2.12 -6.02 -6.36
N PHE A 12 -2.96 -6.24 -7.37
CA PHE A 12 -3.71 -7.48 -7.52
C PHE A 12 -3.04 -8.38 -8.55
N ARG A 13 -3.02 -9.68 -8.25
CA ARG A 13 -2.51 -10.72 -9.13
C ARG A 13 -3.20 -12.03 -8.77
N GLU A 14 -3.93 -12.62 -9.71
CA GLU A 14 -4.60 -13.92 -9.51
C GLU A 14 -5.46 -13.96 -8.23
N ASP A 15 -6.33 -12.96 -8.08
CA ASP A 15 -7.25 -12.84 -6.94
C ASP A 15 -6.57 -12.65 -5.59
N LYS A 16 -5.29 -12.24 -5.60
CA LYS A 16 -4.53 -11.97 -4.38
C LYS A 16 -4.02 -10.54 -4.38
N LEU A 17 -3.87 -10.00 -3.18
CA LEU A 17 -3.43 -8.64 -2.92
C LEU A 17 -2.07 -8.68 -2.22
N LEU A 18 -1.14 -7.87 -2.69
CA LEU A 18 0.18 -7.78 -2.11
C LEU A 18 0.19 -6.84 -0.91
N ILE A 19 0.66 -7.33 0.23
CA ILE A 19 0.85 -6.52 1.43
C ILE A 19 2.27 -6.66 1.94
N THR A 20 2.74 -5.66 2.69
CA THR A 20 4.08 -5.64 3.28
C THR A 20 3.98 -5.35 4.76
N GLN A 21 4.99 -5.78 5.52
CA GLN A 21 5.06 -5.52 6.95
C GLN A 21 5.97 -4.33 7.22
N ARG A 22 5.57 -3.45 8.12
CA ARG A 22 6.39 -2.32 8.52
C ARG A 22 7.53 -2.78 9.42
N GLN A 23 8.69 -2.10 9.32
CA GLN A 23 9.83 -2.34 10.21
C GLN A 23 9.39 -2.18 11.67
N ALA A 24 9.92 -3.03 12.55
CA ALA A 24 9.53 -3.03 13.96
C ALA A 24 9.78 -1.68 14.64
N GLU A 25 10.83 -0.96 14.22
CA GLU A 25 11.24 0.31 14.81
C GLU A 25 10.52 1.52 14.21
N ALA A 26 9.78 1.32 13.12
CA ALA A 26 9.08 2.40 12.45
C ALA A 26 7.83 2.82 13.21
N HIS A 27 7.28 3.98 12.84
CA HIS A 27 5.96 4.39 13.31
C HIS A 27 4.96 3.30 12.93
N LEU A 28 4.16 2.83 13.90
CA LEU A 28 3.23 1.71 13.74
C LEU A 28 3.95 0.42 13.30
N GLY A 29 5.13 0.20 13.87
CA GLY A 29 5.98 -0.95 13.53
C GLY A 29 5.31 -2.29 13.75
N GLY A 30 5.62 -3.25 12.88
CA GLY A 30 5.07 -4.59 12.94
C GLY A 30 3.70 -4.76 12.33
N LEU A 31 2.96 -3.67 12.09
CA LEU A 31 1.68 -3.73 11.39
C LEU A 31 1.91 -3.97 9.90
N TRP A 32 0.89 -4.45 9.22
CA TRP A 32 0.91 -4.65 7.78
C TRP A 32 0.37 -3.43 7.06
N GLU A 33 0.75 -3.27 5.80
CA GLU A 33 0.35 -2.12 5.01
C GLU A 33 0.32 -2.49 3.54
N PHE A 34 -0.23 -1.58 2.73
CA PHE A 34 -0.13 -1.68 1.29
C PHE A 34 1.19 -1.04 0.87
N PRO A 35 1.97 -1.67 -0.03
CA PRO A 35 3.31 -1.16 -0.35
C PRO A 35 3.27 0.22 -0.97
N GLY A 36 4.29 1.01 -0.68
CA GLY A 36 4.41 2.39 -1.17
C GLY A 36 5.33 3.19 -0.28
N GLY A 37 5.20 4.50 -0.32
CA GLY A 37 6.05 5.35 0.51
C GLY A 37 5.79 6.83 0.30
N LYS A 38 6.67 7.63 0.88
CA LYS A 38 6.55 9.09 0.89
C LYS A 38 6.90 9.69 -0.46
N ARG A 39 6.07 10.64 -0.89
CA ARG A 39 6.32 11.39 -2.11
C ARG A 39 7.47 12.38 -1.89
N GLU A 40 8.38 12.42 -2.84
CA GLU A 40 9.48 13.38 -2.85
C GLU A 40 9.09 14.63 -3.64
N PRO A 41 9.70 15.79 -3.34
CA PRO A 41 9.41 17.01 -4.11
C PRO A 41 9.66 16.79 -5.60
N GLY A 42 8.73 17.27 -6.42
CA GLY A 42 8.85 17.18 -7.86
C GLY A 42 8.32 15.91 -8.47
N GLU A 43 7.96 14.88 -7.67
CA GLU A 43 7.31 13.70 -8.25
C GLU A 43 5.79 13.77 -8.11
N THR A 44 5.10 13.15 -9.07
CA THR A 44 3.66 12.90 -8.92
C THR A 44 3.47 11.74 -7.96
N PHE A 45 2.24 11.55 -7.47
CA PHE A 45 1.93 10.38 -6.64
C PHE A 45 2.20 9.07 -7.40
N GLU A 46 1.89 9.03 -8.70
CA GLU A 46 2.12 7.85 -9.53
C GLU A 46 3.61 7.54 -9.70
N GLN A 47 4.42 8.58 -9.93
CA GLN A 47 5.87 8.43 -10.03
C GLN A 47 6.46 7.93 -8.72
N CYS A 48 6.00 8.50 -7.60
CA CYS A 48 6.39 8.07 -6.27
C CYS A 48 6.11 6.58 -6.08
N LEU A 49 4.92 6.15 -6.45
CA LEU A 49 4.50 4.78 -6.25
C LEU A 49 5.38 3.80 -7.03
N ARG A 50 5.62 4.09 -8.31
CA ARG A 50 6.50 3.23 -9.13
C ARG A 50 7.89 3.13 -8.54
N ARG A 51 8.46 4.26 -8.10
CA ARG A 51 9.80 4.29 -7.49
C ARG A 51 9.84 3.46 -6.21
N GLU A 52 8.87 3.67 -5.32
CA GLU A 52 8.83 2.98 -4.03
C GLU A 52 8.69 1.46 -4.19
N LEU A 53 7.90 1.01 -5.16
CA LEU A 53 7.71 -0.42 -5.38
C LEU A 53 8.98 -1.09 -5.92
N VAL A 54 9.77 -0.38 -6.72
CA VAL A 54 11.07 -0.87 -7.15
C VAL A 54 12.02 -0.96 -5.96
N GLU A 55 12.10 0.10 -5.14
CA GLU A 55 13.01 0.15 -3.99
C GLU A 55 12.65 -0.88 -2.92
N GLU A 56 11.37 -1.02 -2.62
CA GLU A 56 10.90 -1.84 -1.51
C GLU A 56 10.80 -3.32 -1.87
N LEU A 57 10.36 -3.63 -3.09
CA LEU A 57 10.03 -5.00 -3.50
C LEU A 57 10.67 -5.45 -4.80
N GLY A 58 11.28 -4.55 -5.54
CA GLY A 58 11.90 -4.88 -6.83
C GLY A 58 10.91 -5.24 -7.93
N ILE A 59 9.67 -4.76 -7.85
CA ILE A 59 8.64 -5.09 -8.84
C ILE A 59 8.31 -3.91 -9.73
N GLU A 60 7.79 -4.21 -10.92
CA GLU A 60 7.20 -3.22 -11.83
C GLU A 60 5.70 -3.40 -11.86
N VAL A 61 4.98 -2.28 -11.74
CA VAL A 61 3.52 -2.27 -11.81
C VAL A 61 3.04 -1.23 -12.80
N GLU A 62 1.84 -1.45 -13.32
CA GLU A 62 1.08 -0.43 -14.03
C GLU A 62 0.18 0.24 -13.02
N VAL A 63 0.36 1.55 -12.83
CA VAL A 63 -0.47 2.33 -11.90
C VAL A 63 -1.77 2.68 -12.61
N GLY A 64 -2.89 2.26 -12.03
CA GLY A 64 -4.22 2.52 -12.57
C GLY A 64 -4.91 3.66 -11.83
N GLU A 65 -6.22 3.51 -11.61
CA GLU A 65 -7.01 4.60 -11.06
C GLU A 65 -6.79 4.78 -9.56
N LEU A 66 -6.95 6.02 -9.12
CA LEU A 66 -6.97 6.37 -7.71
C LEU A 66 -8.27 5.83 -7.11
N LEU A 67 -8.17 4.92 -6.15
CA LEU A 67 -9.33 4.30 -5.52
C LEU A 67 -9.82 5.09 -4.31
N GLU A 68 -8.90 5.54 -3.47
CA GLU A 68 -9.21 6.24 -2.21
C GLU A 68 -8.14 7.27 -1.91
N GLU A 69 -8.56 8.38 -1.30
CA GLU A 69 -7.63 9.32 -0.67
C GLU A 69 -8.07 9.47 0.78
N ILE A 70 -7.15 9.26 1.70
CA ILE A 70 -7.42 9.33 3.14
C ILE A 70 -6.43 10.29 3.78
N THR A 71 -6.95 11.25 4.54
CA THR A 71 -6.13 12.13 5.37
C THR A 71 -6.34 11.72 6.82
N HIS A 72 -5.26 11.44 7.52
CA HIS A 72 -5.31 11.00 8.91
C HIS A 72 -4.34 11.82 9.75
N GLU A 73 -4.83 12.37 10.87
CA GLU A 73 -4.01 13.14 11.80
C GLU A 73 -3.53 12.26 12.94
N TYR A 74 -2.21 12.15 13.05
CA TYR A 74 -1.55 11.57 14.21
C TYR A 74 -1.08 12.72 15.12
N PRO A 75 -0.75 12.44 16.39
CA PRO A 75 -0.30 13.51 17.29
C PRO A 75 0.86 14.35 16.77
N GLU A 76 1.82 13.74 16.06
CA GLU A 76 3.00 14.46 15.58
C GLU A 76 2.93 14.86 14.12
N ARG A 77 1.96 14.36 13.34
CA ARG A 77 1.92 14.60 11.90
C ARG A 77 0.55 14.33 11.30
N CYS A 78 0.33 14.92 10.14
CA CYS A 78 -0.82 14.61 9.30
C CYS A 78 -0.33 13.84 8.09
N VAL A 79 -1.00 12.76 7.72
CA VAL A 79 -0.63 11.93 6.58
C VAL A 79 -1.76 11.92 5.57
N ARG A 80 -1.43 12.25 4.30
CA ARG A 80 -2.38 12.16 3.20
C ARG A 80 -1.98 10.96 2.35
N LEU A 81 -2.84 9.96 2.32
CA LEU A 81 -2.61 8.69 1.63
C LEU A 81 -3.45 8.61 0.37
N GLN A 82 -2.81 8.34 -0.76
CA GLN A 82 -3.51 8.02 -2.00
C GLN A 82 -3.28 6.56 -2.34
N PHE A 83 -4.39 5.82 -2.52
CA PHE A 83 -4.36 4.39 -2.82
C PHE A 83 -4.75 4.18 -4.29
N PHE A 84 -3.84 3.58 -5.06
CA PHE A 84 -4.05 3.33 -6.48
C PHE A 84 -4.24 1.85 -6.76
N LEU A 85 -5.19 1.52 -7.63
CA LEU A 85 -5.28 0.17 -8.17
C LEU A 85 -4.12 -0.03 -9.11
N CYS A 86 -3.38 -1.13 -8.93
CA CYS A 86 -2.21 -1.43 -9.73
C CYS A 86 -2.28 -2.85 -10.26
N ARG A 87 -1.66 -3.07 -11.42
CA ARG A 87 -1.48 -4.41 -11.99
C ARG A 87 0.00 -4.78 -11.93
N TRP A 88 0.29 -5.96 -11.43
CA TRP A 88 1.64 -6.49 -11.47
C TRP A 88 2.05 -6.72 -12.93
N ARG A 89 3.28 -6.29 -13.29
CA ARG A 89 3.79 -6.41 -14.64
C ARG A 89 5.02 -7.30 -14.74
N ALA A 90 5.99 -7.13 -13.85
CA ALA A 90 7.26 -7.84 -13.93
C ALA A 90 7.92 -7.99 -12.58
N HIS A 91 8.69 -9.03 -12.46
CA HIS A 91 9.55 -9.40 -11.33
C HIS A 91 8.77 -9.85 -10.09
N GLU A 92 9.21 -10.98 -9.53
CA GLU A 92 8.64 -11.48 -8.28
C GLU A 92 9.07 -10.58 -7.13
N PRO A 93 8.17 -10.28 -6.17
CA PRO A 93 8.55 -9.43 -5.03
C PRO A 93 9.67 -10.03 -4.21
N ARG A 94 10.53 -9.16 -3.68
CA ARG A 94 11.61 -9.51 -2.76
C ARG A 94 11.58 -8.52 -1.60
N PRO A 95 11.86 -8.94 -0.37
CA PRO A 95 11.81 -8.03 0.81
C PRO A 95 13.07 -7.16 0.85
N LEU A 96 13.19 -6.20 -0.07
CA LEU A 96 14.36 -5.33 -0.18
C LEU A 96 14.31 -4.18 0.83
N GLY A 97 13.12 -3.62 1.09
CA GLY A 97 12.95 -2.50 2.01
C GLY A 97 11.90 -2.75 3.08
N CYS A 98 11.47 -3.99 3.26
CA CYS A 98 10.50 -4.37 4.29
C CYS A 98 10.91 -5.72 4.87
N PRO A 99 10.54 -6.04 6.13
CA PRO A 99 10.90 -7.33 6.73
C PRO A 99 10.18 -8.53 6.10
N ALA A 100 8.99 -8.31 5.56
CA ALA A 100 8.20 -9.38 4.96
C ALA A 100 7.16 -8.84 4.00
N PHE A 101 6.70 -9.70 3.08
CA PHE A 101 5.54 -9.41 2.24
C PHE A 101 4.68 -10.68 2.15
N ALA A 102 3.43 -10.51 1.70
CA ALA A 102 2.54 -11.64 1.49
C ALA A 102 1.55 -11.31 0.38
N TRP A 103 1.18 -12.34 -0.39
CA TRP A 103 0.04 -12.30 -1.29
C TRP A 103 -1.13 -12.91 -0.54
N ILE A 104 -2.19 -12.16 -0.33
CA ILE A 104 -3.32 -12.62 0.47
C ILE A 104 -4.61 -12.60 -0.33
N THR A 105 -5.52 -13.51 0.03
CA THR A 105 -6.87 -13.54 -0.54
C THR A 105 -7.75 -12.55 0.23
N ARG A 106 -8.93 -12.25 -0.33
CA ARG A 106 -9.91 -11.39 0.32
C ARG A 106 -10.29 -11.92 1.72
N GLU A 107 -10.45 -13.22 1.83
CA GLU A 107 -10.81 -13.88 3.09
C GLU A 107 -9.74 -13.75 4.15
N GLN A 108 -8.48 -13.61 3.74
CA GLN A 108 -7.36 -13.51 4.67
C GLN A 108 -7.13 -12.11 5.23
N LEU A 109 -7.85 -11.09 4.73
CA LEU A 109 -7.69 -9.71 5.23
C LEU A 109 -7.78 -9.61 6.75
N GLY A 110 -8.70 -10.36 7.35
CA GLY A 110 -8.90 -10.33 8.80
C GLY A 110 -7.80 -10.98 9.62
N GLU A 111 -6.86 -11.69 8.97
CA GLU A 111 -5.75 -12.35 9.65
C GLU A 111 -4.55 -11.44 9.87
N TYR A 112 -4.59 -10.23 9.31
CA TYR A 112 -3.48 -9.26 9.37
C TYR A 112 -3.95 -7.98 10.04
N SER A 113 -3.05 -7.35 10.81
CA SER A 113 -3.35 -6.10 11.51
C SER A 113 -2.81 -4.91 10.71
N PHE A 114 -3.68 -3.95 10.43
CA PHE A 114 -3.36 -2.75 9.65
C PHE A 114 -3.55 -1.51 10.52
N PRO A 115 -2.90 -0.37 10.19
CA PRO A 115 -3.14 0.89 10.89
C PRO A 115 -4.60 1.34 10.82
N ALA A 116 -5.03 2.06 11.85
CA ALA A 116 -6.41 2.55 11.93
C ALA A 116 -6.80 3.44 10.73
N ALA A 117 -5.83 4.14 10.14
CA ALA A 117 -6.09 4.98 8.97
C ALA A 117 -6.65 4.21 7.78
N ASP A 118 -6.39 2.89 7.70
CA ASP A 118 -6.81 2.06 6.59
C ASP A 118 -8.20 1.44 6.76
N ALA A 119 -8.87 1.69 7.89
CA ALA A 119 -10.12 1.00 8.22
C ALA A 119 -11.20 1.11 7.14
N ARG A 120 -11.40 2.30 6.57
CA ARG A 120 -12.40 2.53 5.52
C ARG A 120 -12.05 1.76 4.25
N LEU A 121 -10.78 1.79 3.87
CA LEU A 121 -10.31 1.07 2.70
C LEU A 121 -10.46 -0.44 2.87
N LEU A 122 -10.11 -0.97 4.05
CA LEU A 122 -10.26 -2.39 4.34
C LEU A 122 -11.72 -2.82 4.23
N GLY A 123 -12.64 -2.00 4.74
CA GLY A 123 -14.07 -2.27 4.60
C GLY A 123 -14.51 -2.34 3.15
N ARG A 124 -14.01 -1.42 2.33
CA ARG A 124 -14.31 -1.41 0.89
C ARG A 124 -13.76 -2.66 0.19
N LEU A 125 -12.54 -3.05 0.54
CA LEU A 125 -11.93 -4.26 -0.02
C LEU A 125 -12.72 -5.51 0.33
N ARG A 126 -13.25 -5.59 1.55
CA ARG A 126 -14.06 -6.73 1.98
C ARG A 126 -15.38 -6.83 1.22
N ARG A 127 -15.97 -5.69 0.87
CA ARG A 127 -17.29 -5.63 0.23
C ARG A 127 -17.25 -5.73 -1.29
N SER A 128 -16.12 -5.44 -1.91
CA SER A 128 -16.02 -5.29 -3.37
C SER A 128 -15.28 -6.46 -4.00
N SER A 129 -15.97 -7.58 -4.17
CA SER A 129 -15.34 -8.77 -4.74
C SER A 129 -14.78 -8.52 -6.15
N GLU A 130 -15.37 -7.61 -6.91
CA GLU A 130 -14.91 -7.29 -8.26
C GLU A 130 -13.51 -6.68 -8.30
N LEU A 131 -13.06 -6.05 -7.22
CA LEU A 131 -11.69 -5.51 -7.16
C LEU A 131 -10.65 -6.64 -7.20
N TRP A 132 -11.02 -7.82 -6.71
CA TRP A 132 -10.11 -8.96 -6.60
C TRP A 132 -10.06 -9.81 -7.88
N SER A 133 -10.94 -9.53 -8.83
CA SER A 133 -11.05 -10.31 -10.06
C SER A 133 -10.10 -9.84 -11.17
N ALA A 134 -9.12 -9.05 -10.85
CA ALA A 134 -8.21 -8.47 -11.84
C ALA A 134 -7.23 -9.49 -12.40
#